data_62de6828190fc9a16d1f21278b44bf45
#
_entry.id   62de6828190fc9a16d1f21278b44bf45
#
_cell.length_a   1.000
_cell.length_b   1.000
_cell.length_c   1.000
_cell.angle_alpha   90.00
_cell.angle_beta   90.00
_cell.angle_gamma   90.00
#
_symmetry.space_group_name_H-M   'P 1'
#
loop_
_entity.id
_entity.type
_entity.pdbx_description
1 polymer ?
#
loop_
_entity_poly.entity_id
_entity_poly.type
_entity_poly.pdbx_seq_one_letter_code
_entity_poly.pdbx_strand_id
1 'polypeptide(L)'
;VNVFQLTYDARLKSWYNLRHRIEEADTETKCVEVDAWWQQAPLVNHYLHQSDTQNWPGPWDLLVDNTYCTMARGLGMYYTLLLTGVKAIDFVLGKDDNDEDVSLVIVDGTFIMNYYPDTVMCNKIEHFTIIQYINMSQLVINLK
;
A
#
# COMPACT_ATOMS: atom_id res chain seq x y z
N VAL A 1 18.17 -1.71 11.01
CA VAL A 1 17.61 -3.02 10.68
C VAL A 1 16.22 -2.84 10.07
N ASN A 2 15.99 -3.51 8.94
CA ASN A 2 14.71 -3.47 8.26
C ASN A 2 13.64 -4.17 9.10
N VAL A 3 12.50 -3.51 9.32
CA VAL A 3 11.43 -4.01 10.18
C VAL A 3 10.87 -5.36 9.69
N PHE A 4 10.93 -5.62 8.38
CA PHE A 4 10.46 -6.88 7.81
C PHE A 4 11.42 -8.05 8.05
N GLN A 5 12.61 -7.78 8.57
CA GLN A 5 13.56 -8.81 8.97
C GLN A 5 13.43 -9.19 10.46
N LEU A 6 12.58 -8.48 11.19
CA LEU A 6 12.33 -8.73 12.59
C LEU A 6 11.26 -9.81 12.78
N THR A 7 11.04 -10.21 14.04
CA THR A 7 9.96 -11.15 14.34
C THR A 7 8.60 -10.55 14.00
N TYR A 8 7.61 -11.43 13.87
CA TYR A 8 6.23 -10.97 13.61
C TYR A 8 5.77 -9.98 14.70
N ASP A 9 6.03 -10.29 15.98
CA ASP A 9 5.59 -9.42 17.07
C ASP A 9 6.22 -8.03 16.96
N ALA A 10 7.51 -7.95 16.65
CA ALA A 10 8.21 -6.68 16.49
C ALA A 10 7.70 -5.92 15.27
N ARG A 11 7.43 -6.61 14.18
CA ARG A 11 6.90 -6.02 12.96
C ARG A 11 5.50 -5.47 13.20
N LEU A 12 4.65 -6.25 13.87
CA LEU A 12 3.30 -5.84 14.21
C LEU A 12 3.30 -4.60 15.10
N LYS A 13 4.19 -4.57 16.10
CA LYS A 13 4.33 -3.42 16.99
C LYS A 13 4.79 -2.17 16.22
N SER A 14 5.75 -2.32 15.32
CA SER A 14 6.23 -1.22 14.48
C SER A 14 5.09 -0.65 13.62
N TRP A 15 4.27 -1.53 13.05
CA TRP A 15 3.12 -1.11 12.26
C TRP A 15 2.06 -0.40 13.11
N TYR A 16 1.80 -0.90 14.30
CA TYR A 16 0.91 -0.25 15.26
C TYR A 16 1.42 1.16 15.61
N ASN A 17 2.73 1.27 15.89
CA ASN A 17 3.35 2.56 16.21
C ASN A 17 3.25 3.54 15.04
N LEU A 18 3.43 3.06 13.81
CA LEU A 18 3.25 3.88 12.61
C LEU A 18 1.85 4.46 12.57
N ARG A 19 0.83 3.61 12.69
CA ARG A 19 -0.57 4.05 12.63
C ARG A 19 -0.89 5.06 13.73
N HIS A 20 -0.40 4.80 14.93
CA HIS A 20 -0.64 5.69 16.06
C HIS A 20 0.04 7.04 15.88
N ARG A 21 1.27 7.03 15.36
CA ARG A 21 2.06 8.25 15.14
C ARG A 21 1.42 9.18 14.11
N ILE A 22 0.80 8.64 13.08
CA ILE A 22 0.26 9.44 11.97
C ILE A 22 -1.25 9.69 12.08
N GLU A 23 -1.90 9.18 13.11
CA GLU A 23 -3.37 9.22 13.21
C GLU A 23 -3.94 10.64 13.07
N GLU A 24 -3.27 11.62 13.67
CA GLU A 24 -3.71 13.03 13.62
C GLU A 24 -2.94 13.86 12.58
N ALA A 25 -2.11 13.23 11.77
CA ALA A 25 -1.33 13.94 10.75
C ALA A 25 -2.23 14.30 9.56
N ASP A 26 -1.75 15.25 8.74
CA ASP A 26 -2.43 15.57 7.50
C ASP A 26 -2.28 14.44 6.48
N THR A 27 -3.06 14.52 5.39
CA THR A 27 -3.07 13.46 4.38
C THR A 27 -1.71 13.26 3.73
N GLU A 28 -1.02 14.34 3.39
CA GLU A 28 0.29 14.24 2.75
C GLU A 28 1.29 13.54 3.66
N THR A 29 1.33 13.90 4.94
CA THR A 29 2.24 13.29 5.92
C THR A 29 1.93 11.80 6.07
N LYS A 30 0.64 11.44 6.14
CA LYS A 30 0.24 10.04 6.20
C LYS A 30 0.77 9.27 5.00
N CYS A 31 0.59 9.82 3.80
CA CYS A 31 1.06 9.17 2.57
C CYS A 31 2.57 8.95 2.58
N VAL A 32 3.32 9.98 2.95
CA VAL A 32 4.79 9.89 2.97
C VAL A 32 5.27 8.84 3.97
N GLU A 33 4.72 8.88 5.19
CA GLU A 33 5.14 7.95 6.24
C GLU A 33 4.74 6.51 5.93
N VAL A 34 3.54 6.31 5.41
CA VAL A 34 3.04 4.97 5.05
C VAL A 34 3.84 4.40 3.89
N ASP A 35 4.11 5.22 2.88
CA ASP A 35 4.91 4.79 1.73
C ASP A 35 6.31 4.38 2.18
N ALA A 36 6.97 5.21 2.98
CA ALA A 36 8.32 4.93 3.46
C ALA A 36 8.39 3.63 4.28
N TRP A 37 7.40 3.39 5.13
CA TRP A 37 7.38 2.18 5.95
C TRP A 37 7.25 0.92 5.10
N TRP A 38 6.29 0.92 4.17
CA TRP A 38 6.03 -0.26 3.32
C TRP A 38 7.07 -0.46 2.23
N GLN A 39 7.82 0.59 1.83
CA GLN A 39 8.90 0.45 0.85
C GLN A 39 10.03 -0.44 1.37
N GLN A 40 10.10 -0.69 2.67
CA GLN A 40 11.08 -1.61 3.25
C GLN A 40 10.75 -3.08 2.97
N ALA A 41 9.54 -3.39 2.51
CA ALA A 41 9.09 -4.77 2.33
C ALA A 41 9.91 -5.48 1.26
N PRO A 42 10.38 -6.71 1.54
CA PRO A 42 11.12 -7.49 0.56
C PRO A 42 10.17 -8.02 -0.52
N LEU A 43 10.49 -7.79 -1.78
CA LEU A 43 9.61 -8.16 -2.87
C LEU A 43 10.00 -9.49 -3.49
N VAL A 44 8.98 -10.29 -3.84
CA VAL A 44 9.09 -11.46 -4.67
C VAL A 44 8.30 -11.21 -5.96
N ASN A 45 8.51 -12.01 -7.00
CA ASN A 45 7.92 -11.74 -8.31
C ASN A 45 6.40 -11.87 -8.31
N HIS A 46 5.87 -12.92 -7.69
CA HIS A 46 4.44 -13.19 -7.70
C HIS A 46 3.99 -13.65 -6.32
N TYR A 47 3.05 -12.94 -5.73
CA TYR A 47 2.40 -13.34 -4.50
C TYR A 47 0.88 -13.23 -4.61
N LEU A 48 0.39 -12.08 -5.11
CA LEU A 48 -1.05 -11.88 -5.32
C LEU A 48 -1.35 -11.92 -6.82
N HIS A 49 -2.56 -12.37 -7.16
CA HIS A 49 -3.04 -12.37 -8.54
C HIS A 49 -4.14 -11.31 -8.68
N GLN A 50 -4.04 -10.49 -9.73
CA GLN A 50 -4.95 -9.35 -9.91
C GLN A 50 -6.41 -9.76 -10.09
N SER A 51 -6.68 -10.97 -10.57
CA SER A 51 -8.03 -11.46 -10.81
C SER A 51 -8.64 -12.18 -9.60
N ASP A 52 -7.89 -12.29 -8.50
CA ASP A 52 -8.29 -13.08 -7.34
C ASP A 52 -8.39 -12.22 -6.07
N THR A 53 -8.94 -11.02 -6.22
CA THR A 53 -9.00 -10.02 -5.13
C THR A 53 -9.79 -10.52 -3.93
N GLN A 54 -10.76 -11.40 -4.14
CA GLN A 54 -11.56 -11.93 -3.04
C GLN A 54 -10.74 -12.77 -2.05
N ASN A 55 -9.60 -13.30 -2.49
CA ASN A 55 -8.71 -14.10 -1.67
C ASN A 55 -7.47 -13.34 -1.21
N TRP A 56 -7.39 -12.04 -1.47
CA TRP A 56 -6.29 -11.22 -0.99
C TRP A 56 -6.31 -11.16 0.54
N PRO A 57 -5.13 -11.19 1.18
CA PRO A 57 -5.05 -11.20 2.64
C PRO A 57 -5.49 -9.87 3.25
N GLY A 58 -5.93 -9.92 4.51
CA GLY A 58 -6.12 -8.73 5.31
C GLY A 58 -4.78 -8.21 5.83
N PRO A 59 -4.78 -7.06 6.52
CA PRO A 59 -3.52 -6.43 6.93
C PRO A 59 -2.69 -7.26 7.91
N TRP A 60 -3.34 -7.93 8.85
CA TRP A 60 -2.63 -8.77 9.81
C TRP A 60 -2.02 -9.99 9.15
N ASP A 61 -2.73 -10.59 8.18
CA ASP A 61 -2.22 -11.73 7.42
C ASP A 61 -1.00 -11.34 6.58
N LEU A 62 -1.02 -10.15 5.99
CA LEU A 62 0.14 -9.63 5.26
C LEU A 62 1.38 -9.59 6.15
N LEU A 63 1.22 -9.12 7.38
CA LEU A 63 2.33 -9.00 8.31
C LEU A 63 2.81 -10.36 8.83
N VAL A 64 1.90 -11.33 8.98
CA VAL A 64 2.25 -12.70 9.37
C VAL A 64 3.03 -13.38 8.26
N ASP A 65 2.48 -13.36 7.05
CA ASP A 65 3.07 -14.07 5.90
C ASP A 65 4.41 -13.49 5.49
N ASN A 66 4.54 -12.18 5.63
CA ASN A 66 5.79 -11.46 5.35
C ASN A 66 6.35 -11.77 3.96
N THR A 67 5.45 -11.91 2.99
CA THR A 67 5.77 -12.16 1.59
C THR A 67 5.04 -11.12 0.76
N TYR A 68 5.75 -10.41 -0.11
CA TYR A 68 5.20 -9.27 -0.82
C TYR A 68 5.59 -9.26 -2.29
N CYS A 69 4.64 -8.88 -3.14
CA CYS A 69 4.91 -8.36 -4.47
C CYS A 69 4.52 -6.88 -4.45
N THR A 70 4.65 -6.18 -5.57
CA THR A 70 4.28 -4.76 -5.61
C THR A 70 2.82 -4.55 -5.28
N MET A 71 1.91 -5.46 -5.70
CA MET A 71 0.49 -5.38 -5.34
C MET A 71 0.27 -5.56 -3.85
N ALA A 72 0.94 -6.54 -3.24
CA ALA A 72 0.79 -6.79 -1.79
C ALA A 72 1.32 -5.61 -0.97
N ARG A 73 2.43 -5.02 -1.39
CA ARG A 73 2.97 -3.82 -0.74
C ARG A 73 1.97 -2.66 -0.82
N GLY A 74 1.42 -2.43 -2.02
CA GLY A 74 0.38 -1.41 -2.20
C GLY A 74 -0.86 -1.70 -1.37
N LEU A 75 -1.24 -2.97 -1.26
CA LEU A 75 -2.37 -3.40 -0.44
C LEU A 75 -2.13 -3.05 1.04
N GLY A 76 -0.91 -3.27 1.52
CA GLY A 76 -0.52 -2.88 2.88
C GLY A 76 -0.65 -1.38 3.10
N MET A 77 -0.21 -0.58 2.14
CA MET A 77 -0.36 0.88 2.18
C MET A 77 -1.84 1.27 2.23
N TYR A 78 -2.66 0.65 1.40
CA TYR A 78 -4.09 0.90 1.34
C TYR A 78 -4.75 0.66 2.71
N TYR A 79 -4.50 -0.49 3.31
CA TYR A 79 -5.05 -0.83 4.62
C TYR A 79 -4.61 0.15 5.70
N THR A 80 -3.32 0.52 5.69
CA THR A 80 -2.78 1.43 6.71
C THR A 80 -3.45 2.79 6.64
N LEU A 81 -3.65 3.30 5.42
CA LEU A 81 -4.34 4.58 5.23
C LEU A 81 -5.79 4.51 5.69
N LEU A 82 -6.50 3.44 5.34
CA LEU A 82 -7.88 3.26 5.78
C LEU A 82 -7.99 3.25 7.30
N LEU A 83 -7.11 2.50 7.96
CA LEU A 83 -7.13 2.38 9.41
C LEU A 83 -6.74 3.66 10.13
N THR A 84 -6.14 4.60 9.43
CA THR A 84 -5.78 5.92 9.98
C THR A 84 -6.73 7.04 9.51
N GLY A 85 -7.87 6.67 8.93
CA GLY A 85 -8.96 7.60 8.65
C GLY A 85 -8.97 8.23 7.26
N VAL A 86 -8.08 7.83 6.37
CA VAL A 86 -8.09 8.32 4.99
C VAL A 86 -9.21 7.60 4.22
N LYS A 87 -10.01 8.34 3.45
CA LYS A 87 -11.21 7.79 2.81
C LYS A 87 -11.14 7.74 1.29
N ALA A 88 -10.54 8.75 0.67
CA ALA A 88 -10.50 8.85 -0.79
C ALA A 88 -9.24 8.16 -1.33
N ILE A 89 -9.26 6.83 -1.36
CA ILE A 89 -8.12 6.02 -1.75
C ILE A 89 -8.51 5.12 -2.92
N ASP A 90 -7.74 5.17 -4.00
CA ASP A 90 -7.88 4.26 -5.14
C ASP A 90 -6.69 3.32 -5.20
N PHE A 91 -6.96 2.05 -5.50
CA PHE A 91 -5.93 1.07 -5.80
C PHE A 91 -6.03 0.77 -7.29
N VAL A 92 -4.98 1.06 -8.04
CA VAL A 92 -5.02 0.94 -9.50
C VAL A 92 -3.87 0.11 -10.04
N LEU A 93 -4.14 -0.58 -11.14
CA LEU A 93 -3.13 -1.27 -11.93
C LEU A 93 -2.95 -0.52 -13.23
N GLY A 94 -1.72 -0.42 -13.69
CA GLY A 94 -1.44 0.30 -14.92
C GLY A 94 -0.02 0.11 -15.40
N LYS A 95 0.41 1.01 -16.25
CA LYS A 95 1.76 1.03 -16.79
C LYS A 95 2.35 2.42 -16.68
N ASP A 96 3.67 2.49 -16.47
CA ASP A 96 4.38 3.75 -16.46
C ASP A 96 4.85 4.13 -17.87
N ASP A 97 5.63 5.22 -17.98
CA ASP A 97 6.13 5.73 -19.25
C ASP A 97 7.08 4.74 -19.95
N ASN A 98 7.64 3.81 -19.21
CA ASN A 98 8.54 2.77 -19.74
C ASN A 98 7.80 1.47 -20.05
N ASP A 99 6.46 1.51 -20.05
CA ASP A 99 5.60 0.34 -20.28
C ASP A 99 5.78 -0.77 -19.23
N GLU A 100 6.24 -0.39 -18.03
CA GLU A 100 6.38 -1.31 -16.91
C GLU A 100 5.09 -1.36 -16.11
N ASP A 101 4.72 -2.58 -15.66
CA ASP A 101 3.53 -2.75 -14.81
C ASP A 101 3.72 -2.06 -13.46
N VAL A 102 2.69 -1.33 -13.04
CA VAL A 102 2.69 -0.65 -11.74
C VAL A 102 1.39 -0.95 -10.99
N SER A 103 1.49 -0.97 -9.67
CA SER A 103 0.36 -1.10 -8.75
C SER A 103 0.39 0.13 -7.84
N LEU A 104 -0.52 1.05 -8.04
CA LEU A 104 -0.44 2.35 -7.37
C LEU A 104 -1.57 2.53 -6.36
N VAL A 105 -1.26 3.24 -5.30
CA VAL A 105 -2.25 3.74 -4.33
C VAL A 105 -2.34 5.24 -4.56
N ILE A 106 -3.52 5.71 -4.93
CA ILE A 106 -3.75 7.13 -5.24
C ILE A 106 -4.71 7.71 -4.20
N VAL A 107 -4.26 8.74 -3.49
CA VAL A 107 -5.01 9.35 -2.40
C VAL A 107 -5.47 10.74 -2.83
N ASP A 108 -6.77 11.02 -2.68
CA ASP A 108 -7.41 12.29 -3.04
C ASP A 108 -7.14 12.71 -4.49
N GLY A 109 -6.87 11.74 -5.37
CA GLY A 109 -6.52 12.02 -6.76
C GLY A 109 -5.21 12.77 -6.94
N THR A 110 -4.44 12.96 -5.87
CA THR A 110 -3.25 13.83 -5.86
C THR A 110 -1.98 13.10 -5.50
N PHE A 111 -2.01 12.30 -4.44
CA PHE A 111 -0.80 11.64 -3.93
C PHE A 111 -0.69 10.24 -4.49
N ILE A 112 0.40 9.95 -5.18
CA ILE A 112 0.64 8.67 -5.84
C ILE A 112 1.74 7.92 -5.08
N MET A 113 1.40 6.75 -4.55
CA MET A 113 2.28 5.94 -3.71
C MET A 113 2.61 4.62 -4.39
N ASN A 114 3.62 3.93 -3.86
CA ASN A 114 4.03 2.60 -4.30
C ASN A 114 4.70 2.60 -5.68
N TYR A 115 5.39 3.67 -6.02
CA TYR A 115 6.13 3.76 -7.28
C TYR A 115 7.64 3.85 -7.07
N TYR A 116 8.12 4.97 -6.51
CA TYR A 116 9.54 5.13 -6.20
C TYR A 116 9.79 4.92 -4.71
N PRO A 117 10.93 4.31 -4.33
CA PRO A 117 11.29 4.21 -2.91
C PRO A 117 11.28 5.58 -2.24
N ASP A 118 10.59 5.66 -1.10
CA ASP A 118 10.52 6.86 -0.26
C ASP A 118 9.99 8.11 -0.98
N THR A 119 9.19 7.91 -2.06
CA THR A 119 8.68 9.02 -2.85
C THR A 119 7.18 8.96 -2.96
N VAL A 120 6.52 10.07 -2.65
CA VAL A 120 5.09 10.27 -2.90
C VAL A 120 5.00 11.34 -3.97
N MET A 121 4.52 10.96 -5.16
CA MET A 121 4.44 11.85 -6.31
C MET A 121 3.10 12.60 -6.29
N CYS A 122 3.16 13.93 -6.40
CA CYS A 122 1.97 14.77 -6.46
C CYS A 122 1.71 15.17 -7.90
N ASN A 123 0.44 15.07 -8.35
CA ASN A 123 0.00 15.56 -9.66
C ASN A 123 0.80 14.99 -10.84
N LYS A 124 1.18 13.71 -10.74
CA LYS A 124 1.95 13.02 -11.77
C LYS A 124 1.17 11.90 -12.43
N ILE A 125 -0.16 11.92 -12.33
CA ILE A 125 -1.00 10.84 -12.85
C ILE A 125 -0.85 10.68 -14.36
N GLU A 126 -0.49 11.74 -15.08
CA GLU A 126 -0.32 11.69 -16.53
C GLU A 126 0.90 10.84 -16.97
N HIS A 127 1.78 10.51 -16.04
CA HIS A 127 2.93 9.63 -16.32
C HIS A 127 2.55 8.15 -16.30
N PHE A 128 1.27 7.85 -16.02
CA PHE A 128 0.80 6.48 -15.92
C PHE A 128 -0.42 6.27 -16.78
N THR A 129 -0.52 5.09 -17.38
CA THR A 129 -1.74 4.66 -18.06
C THR A 129 -2.47 3.72 -17.11
N ILE A 130 -3.61 4.17 -16.56
CA ILE A 130 -4.40 3.34 -15.66
C ILE A 130 -5.21 2.35 -16.49
N ILE A 131 -5.04 1.06 -16.21
CA ILE A 131 -5.72 -0.02 -16.93
C ILE A 131 -6.94 -0.49 -16.15
N GLN A 132 -6.83 -0.55 -14.82
CA GLN A 132 -7.90 -1.11 -13.99
C GLN A 132 -7.90 -0.45 -12.61
N TYR A 133 -9.11 -0.10 -12.15
CA TYR A 133 -9.33 0.25 -10.74
C TYR A 133 -9.80 -1.01 -10.02
N ILE A 134 -9.10 -1.38 -8.96
CA ILE A 134 -9.45 -2.58 -8.18
C ILE A 134 -10.60 -2.22 -7.24
N ASN A 135 -11.64 -3.05 -7.26
CA ASN A 135 -12.76 -2.89 -6.33
C ASN A 135 -12.36 -3.45 -4.96
N MET A 136 -12.20 -2.55 -3.99
CA MET A 136 -11.72 -2.88 -2.65
C MET A 136 -12.85 -3.10 -1.64
N SER A 137 -14.12 -3.00 -2.05
CA SER A 137 -15.23 -3.00 -1.10
C SER A 137 -15.32 -4.27 -0.27
N GLN A 138 -15.06 -5.44 -0.84
CA GLN A 138 -15.08 -6.70 -0.09
C GLN A 138 -13.94 -6.79 0.93
N LEU A 139 -12.77 -6.27 0.57
CA LEU A 139 -11.61 -6.28 1.46
C LEU A 139 -11.81 -5.33 2.65
N VAL A 140 -12.47 -4.21 2.42
CA VAL A 140 -12.78 -3.24 3.49
C VAL A 140 -13.72 -3.83 4.52
N ILE A 141 -14.70 -4.63 4.10
CA ILE A 141 -15.62 -5.31 5.00
C ILE A 141 -14.86 -6.21 5.99
N ASN A 142 -13.80 -6.85 5.53
CA ASN A 142 -13.02 -7.77 6.34
C ASN A 142 -12.14 -7.09 7.40
N LEU A 143 -12.08 -5.75 7.42
CA LEU A 143 -11.35 -5.00 8.43
C LEU A 143 -12.13 -4.81 9.74
N LYS A 144 -13.41 -5.12 9.74
CA LYS A 144 -14.29 -4.92 10.90
C LYS A 144 -14.34 -6.09 11.85
#